data_0c38698f3272adbd854ed78ff03395fd
#
_entry.id   0c38698f3272adbd854ed78ff03395fd
#
_cell.length_a   1.000
_cell.length_b   1.000
_cell.length_c   1.000
_cell.angle_alpha   90.00
_cell.angle_beta   90.00
_cell.angle_gamma   90.00
#
_symmetry.space_group_name_H-M   'P 1'
#
loop_
_entity.id
_entity.type
_entity.pdbx_description
1 polymer ?
#
loop_
_entity_poly.entity_id
_entity_poly.type
_entity_poly.pdbx_seq_one_letter_code
_entity_poly.pdbx_strand_id
1 'polypeptide(L)'
;MKLKFLFGSLGLAAAFVATSQSGLAQPKNSKPKILIGGKTPHQVLILMNYKGVLGLTDRQWNSYRWVFARLDTNRDGRHSNQEYIVNGVYMNQQARQGIFRASDSNKDGYVSEAEYVENRMITDEAKLIFEAMDSNRNGQLTRAEFMASKRVKDPKLAQAIFKALDTNNNGELVIPEYLRVWGKWARQ
;
A
#
# COMPACT_ATOMS: atom_id res chain seq x y z
N MET A 1 51.51 -38.53 24.66
CA MET A 1 51.40 -39.71 23.78
C MET A 1 50.98 -39.16 22.40
N LYS A 2 51.96 -39.14 21.47
CA LYS A 2 51.82 -38.56 20.14
C LYS A 2 51.33 -39.66 19.18
N LEU A 3 50.29 -39.46 18.42
CA LEU A 3 49.96 -40.35 17.32
C LEU A 3 49.90 -39.53 16.01
N LYS A 4 50.92 -39.83 15.19
CA LYS A 4 51.05 -39.37 13.80
C LYS A 4 50.18 -40.27 12.93
N PHE A 5 49.40 -39.67 11.99
CA PHE A 5 48.89 -40.42 10.84
C PHE A 5 49.34 -39.79 9.54
N LEU A 6 49.78 -40.68 8.66
CA LEU A 6 50.47 -40.49 7.40
C LEU A 6 49.57 -39.93 6.31
N PHE A 7 50.20 -39.18 5.43
CA PHE A 7 49.69 -38.80 4.11
C PHE A 7 49.62 -40.02 3.17
N GLY A 8 48.50 -40.17 2.53
CA GLY A 8 48.31 -41.03 1.35
C GLY A 8 47.70 -40.24 0.22
N SER A 9 48.51 -39.92 -0.78
CA SER A 9 48.08 -39.31 -2.03
C SER A 9 47.45 -40.37 -2.94
N LEU A 10 46.20 -40.17 -3.36
CA LEU A 10 45.67 -40.83 -4.55
C LEU A 10 45.02 -39.75 -5.43
N GLY A 11 45.64 -39.56 -6.59
CA GLY A 11 45.07 -38.76 -7.66
C GLY A 11 43.85 -39.45 -8.25
N LEU A 12 42.76 -38.66 -8.42
CA LEU A 12 41.61 -39.10 -9.24
C LEU A 12 41.34 -38.02 -10.28
N ALA A 13 41.32 -38.46 -11.53
CA ALA A 13 41.09 -37.67 -12.71
C ALA A 13 39.73 -36.99 -12.68
N ALA A 14 39.68 -35.68 -12.92
CA ALA A 14 38.45 -34.94 -13.07
C ALA A 14 37.82 -35.24 -14.44
N ALA A 15 36.76 -35.99 -14.44
CA ALA A 15 35.89 -36.09 -15.59
C ALA A 15 34.99 -34.83 -15.60
N PHE A 16 35.19 -33.96 -16.59
CA PHE A 16 34.32 -32.84 -16.88
C PHE A 16 33.00 -33.37 -17.45
N VAL A 17 31.98 -33.48 -16.60
CA VAL A 17 30.61 -33.66 -17.05
C VAL A 17 30.06 -32.27 -17.31
N ALA A 18 29.90 -31.94 -18.60
CA ALA A 18 29.17 -30.78 -19.03
C ALA A 18 27.68 -30.99 -18.73
N THR A 19 27.23 -30.51 -17.59
CA THR A 19 25.80 -30.39 -17.30
C THR A 19 25.25 -29.22 -18.13
N SER A 20 24.49 -29.57 -19.16
CA SER A 20 23.62 -28.64 -19.88
C SER A 20 22.72 -27.95 -18.85
N GLN A 21 22.95 -26.63 -18.65
CA GLN A 21 22.01 -25.79 -17.92
C GLN A 21 20.69 -25.75 -18.73
N SER A 22 19.75 -26.58 -18.34
CA SER A 22 18.35 -26.41 -18.72
C SER A 22 17.93 -25.06 -18.16
N GLY A 23 17.74 -24.08 -19.05
CA GLY A 23 17.24 -22.76 -18.72
C GLY A 23 15.92 -22.91 -17.96
N LEU A 24 15.94 -22.58 -16.68
CA LEU A 24 14.73 -22.38 -15.91
C LEU A 24 13.98 -21.22 -16.56
N ALA A 25 12.96 -21.56 -17.35
CA ALA A 25 12.03 -20.61 -17.91
C ALA A 25 11.41 -19.83 -16.74
N GLN A 26 11.69 -18.54 -16.66
CA GLN A 26 11.03 -17.64 -15.73
C GLN A 26 9.51 -17.74 -15.94
N PRO A 27 8.69 -17.75 -14.90
CA PRO A 27 7.25 -17.83 -15.04
C PRO A 27 6.76 -16.61 -15.83
N LYS A 28 6.22 -16.84 -17.03
CA LYS A 28 5.73 -15.83 -18.00
C LYS A 28 4.42 -15.15 -17.57
N ASN A 29 4.16 -14.97 -16.26
CA ASN A 29 2.90 -14.41 -15.78
C ASN A 29 3.09 -13.34 -14.69
N SER A 30 4.09 -12.46 -14.85
CA SER A 30 4.10 -11.21 -14.08
C SER A 30 3.09 -10.24 -14.72
N LYS A 31 2.07 -9.84 -13.96
CA LYS A 31 1.17 -8.75 -14.35
C LYS A 31 2.03 -7.55 -14.81
N PRO A 32 1.64 -6.83 -15.87
CA PRO A 32 2.44 -5.69 -16.35
C PRO A 32 2.66 -4.71 -15.18
N LYS A 33 3.93 -4.40 -14.93
CA LYS A 33 4.32 -3.52 -13.84
C LYS A 33 3.87 -2.10 -14.21
N ILE A 34 2.92 -1.57 -13.46
CA ILE A 34 2.46 -0.19 -13.66
C ILE A 34 3.62 0.74 -13.31
N LEU A 35 3.99 1.63 -14.25
CA LEU A 35 5.00 2.65 -14.04
C LEU A 35 4.39 4.04 -14.22
N ILE A 36 4.68 4.95 -13.30
CA ILE A 36 4.24 6.34 -13.27
C ILE A 36 5.49 7.20 -13.38
N GLY A 37 5.72 7.78 -14.58
CA GLY A 37 6.96 8.50 -14.84
C GLY A 37 8.23 7.65 -14.61
N GLY A 38 8.19 6.36 -14.92
CA GLY A 38 9.29 5.42 -14.71
C GLY A 38 9.44 4.89 -13.28
N LYS A 39 8.56 5.25 -12.36
CA LYS A 39 8.55 4.79 -10.96
C LYS A 39 7.43 3.80 -10.70
N THR A 40 7.65 2.83 -9.81
CA THR A 40 6.57 1.99 -9.32
C THR A 40 5.63 2.79 -8.42
N PRO A 41 4.36 2.38 -8.25
CA PRO A 41 3.44 3.01 -7.29
C PRO A 41 4.04 3.16 -5.91
N HIS A 42 4.68 2.12 -5.38
CA HIS A 42 5.33 2.19 -4.06
C HIS A 42 6.46 3.24 -4.00
N GLN A 43 7.29 3.33 -5.03
CA GLN A 43 8.33 4.38 -5.12
C GLN A 43 7.72 5.79 -5.15
N VAL A 44 6.57 5.95 -5.83
CA VAL A 44 5.83 7.22 -5.83
C VAL A 44 5.34 7.58 -4.44
N LEU A 45 4.77 6.62 -3.69
CA LEU A 45 4.31 6.86 -2.32
C LEU A 45 5.45 7.32 -1.41
N ILE A 46 6.62 6.69 -1.49
CA ILE A 46 7.81 7.10 -0.73
C ILE A 46 8.22 8.54 -1.09
N LEU A 47 8.24 8.90 -2.38
CA LEU A 47 8.52 10.26 -2.83
C LEU A 47 7.50 11.28 -2.31
N MET A 48 6.26 10.87 -2.15
CA MET A 48 5.18 11.67 -1.55
C MET A 48 5.26 11.73 -0.03
N ASN A 49 6.29 11.12 0.59
CA ASN A 49 6.53 11.04 2.04
C ASN A 49 5.56 10.13 2.79
N TYR A 50 5.08 9.07 2.14
CA TYR A 50 4.34 7.99 2.80
C TYR A 50 5.28 7.12 3.62
N LYS A 51 4.95 6.89 4.89
CA LYS A 51 5.75 6.14 5.86
C LYS A 51 5.16 4.76 6.18
N GLY A 52 3.87 4.60 5.95
CA GLY A 52 3.16 3.36 6.28
C GLY A 52 3.22 3.04 7.78
N VAL A 53 3.40 1.76 8.08
CA VAL A 53 3.50 1.27 9.48
C VAL A 53 4.57 2.01 10.29
N LEU A 54 5.68 2.40 9.68
CA LEU A 54 6.77 3.11 10.37
C LEU A 54 6.37 4.53 10.82
N GLY A 55 5.29 5.08 10.29
CA GLY A 55 4.75 6.39 10.67
C GLY A 55 3.71 6.34 11.79
N LEU A 56 3.26 5.15 12.21
CA LEU A 56 2.26 5.00 13.27
C LEU A 56 2.86 5.20 14.65
N THR A 57 2.17 6.01 15.45
CA THR A 57 2.42 6.09 16.89
C THR A 57 1.59 5.03 17.63
N ASP A 58 2.03 4.61 18.81
CA ASP A 58 1.27 3.70 19.69
C ASP A 58 -0.14 4.23 19.98
N ARG A 59 -0.27 5.56 20.12
CA ARG A 59 -1.57 6.22 20.33
C ARG A 59 -2.51 6.01 19.14
N GLN A 60 -2.02 6.15 17.92
CA GLN A 60 -2.85 5.93 16.72
C GLN A 60 -3.22 4.46 16.58
N TRP A 61 -2.25 3.57 16.79
CA TRP A 61 -2.48 2.14 16.78
C TRP A 61 -3.58 1.72 17.76
N ASN A 62 -3.46 2.14 19.02
CA ASN A 62 -4.44 1.84 20.04
C ASN A 62 -5.81 2.48 19.75
N SER A 63 -5.84 3.68 19.16
CA SER A 63 -7.09 4.33 18.74
C SER A 63 -7.81 3.53 17.66
N TYR A 64 -7.10 3.02 16.65
CA TYR A 64 -7.72 2.23 15.59
C TYR A 64 -8.32 0.92 16.15
N ARG A 65 -7.58 0.22 16.98
CA ARG A 65 -8.06 -1.01 17.65
C ARG A 65 -9.26 -0.77 18.55
N TRP A 66 -9.25 0.34 19.29
CA TRP A 66 -10.38 0.70 20.14
C TRP A 66 -11.65 0.95 19.31
N VAL A 67 -11.55 1.68 18.20
CA VAL A 67 -12.70 1.92 17.31
C VAL A 67 -13.16 0.62 16.65
N PHE A 68 -12.22 -0.23 16.23
CA PHE A 68 -12.55 -1.56 15.72
C PHE A 68 -13.37 -2.36 16.71
N ALA A 69 -12.87 -2.54 17.94
CA ALA A 69 -13.55 -3.32 18.99
C ALA A 69 -14.94 -2.77 19.35
N ARG A 70 -15.16 -1.46 19.19
CA ARG A 70 -16.46 -0.83 19.45
C ARG A 70 -17.52 -1.17 18.39
N LEU A 71 -17.11 -1.40 17.16
CA LEU A 71 -17.98 -1.75 16.03
C LEU A 71 -18.19 -3.27 15.93
N ASP A 72 -17.26 -4.05 16.41
CA ASP A 72 -17.34 -5.51 16.52
C ASP A 72 -18.26 -5.88 17.70
N THR A 73 -19.57 -5.86 17.44
CA THR A 73 -20.60 -6.00 18.48
C THR A 73 -20.76 -7.43 18.97
N ASN A 74 -20.52 -8.40 18.11
CA ASN A 74 -20.57 -9.83 18.42
C ASN A 74 -19.23 -10.38 18.94
N ARG A 75 -18.15 -9.59 18.87
CA ARG A 75 -16.78 -9.91 19.33
C ARG A 75 -16.18 -11.13 18.64
N ASP A 76 -16.46 -11.30 17.35
CA ASP A 76 -15.89 -12.38 16.56
C ASP A 76 -14.54 -12.01 15.90
N GLY A 77 -14.01 -10.79 16.15
CA GLY A 77 -12.72 -10.31 15.67
C GLY A 77 -12.75 -9.79 14.22
N ARG A 78 -13.93 -9.53 13.67
CA ARG A 78 -14.13 -8.99 12.33
C ARG A 78 -15.43 -8.19 12.26
N HIS A 79 -15.48 -7.22 11.35
CA HIS A 79 -16.72 -6.52 11.05
C HIS A 79 -17.47 -7.21 9.92
N SER A 80 -18.71 -7.55 10.15
CA SER A 80 -19.66 -7.92 9.11
C SER A 80 -20.23 -6.68 8.42
N ASN A 81 -20.89 -6.89 7.28
CA ASN A 81 -21.67 -5.85 6.58
C ASN A 81 -22.72 -5.22 7.52
N GLN A 82 -23.39 -6.06 8.33
CA GLN A 82 -24.40 -5.58 9.30
C GLN A 82 -23.79 -4.62 10.30
N GLU A 83 -22.66 -4.95 10.91
CA GLU A 83 -22.01 -4.13 11.93
C GLU A 83 -21.44 -2.84 11.37
N TYR A 84 -20.70 -2.91 10.25
CA TYR A 84 -19.99 -1.76 9.73
C TYR A 84 -20.87 -0.84 8.88
N ILE A 85 -21.72 -1.42 8.01
CA ILE A 85 -22.50 -0.63 7.04
C ILE A 85 -23.87 -0.29 7.58
N VAL A 86 -24.63 -1.27 8.07
CA VAL A 86 -26.03 -1.05 8.49
C VAL A 86 -26.06 -0.34 9.84
N ASN A 87 -25.36 -0.90 10.85
CA ASN A 87 -25.35 -0.38 12.23
C ASN A 87 -24.31 0.72 12.45
N GLY A 88 -23.43 0.97 11.46
CA GLY A 88 -22.38 1.98 11.58
C GLY A 88 -22.96 3.39 11.82
N VAL A 89 -22.36 4.11 12.77
CA VAL A 89 -22.83 5.43 13.23
C VAL A 89 -22.07 6.60 12.61
N TYR A 90 -20.92 6.33 11.98
CA TYR A 90 -20.08 7.36 11.37
C TYR A 90 -20.33 7.41 9.86
N MET A 91 -20.41 8.59 9.29
CA MET A 91 -20.65 8.83 7.87
C MET A 91 -21.99 8.27 7.35
N ASN A 92 -22.34 8.56 6.11
CA ASN A 92 -23.51 7.97 5.48
C ASN A 92 -23.25 6.52 5.04
N GLN A 93 -24.31 5.78 4.78
CA GLN A 93 -24.25 4.36 4.43
C GLN A 93 -23.43 4.10 3.16
N GLN A 94 -23.54 4.96 2.16
CA GLN A 94 -22.81 4.84 0.89
C GLN A 94 -21.28 4.95 1.12
N ALA A 95 -20.86 5.91 1.95
CA ALA A 95 -19.44 6.06 2.33
C ALA A 95 -18.95 4.84 3.10
N ARG A 96 -19.73 4.32 4.06
CA ARG A 96 -19.41 3.10 4.79
C ARG A 96 -19.24 1.89 3.87
N GLN A 97 -20.13 1.72 2.88
CA GLN A 97 -20.00 0.67 1.86
C GLN A 97 -18.71 0.78 1.05
N GLY A 98 -18.35 2.01 0.66
CA GLY A 98 -17.10 2.27 -0.06
C GLY A 98 -15.87 1.90 0.76
N ILE A 99 -15.83 2.31 2.03
CA ILE A 99 -14.73 2.03 2.94
C ILE A 99 -14.65 0.54 3.27
N PHE A 100 -15.78 -0.12 3.55
CA PHE A 100 -15.83 -1.56 3.80
C PHE A 100 -15.19 -2.36 2.66
N ARG A 101 -15.63 -2.09 1.41
CA ARG A 101 -15.06 -2.73 0.22
C ARG A 101 -13.58 -2.43 0.00
N ALA A 102 -13.11 -1.23 0.40
CA ALA A 102 -11.71 -0.87 0.30
C ALA A 102 -10.86 -1.51 1.39
N SER A 103 -11.45 -1.80 2.56
CA SER A 103 -10.79 -2.46 3.68
C SER A 103 -10.72 -3.97 3.50
N ASP A 104 -11.78 -4.60 3.01
CA ASP A 104 -11.85 -6.04 2.70
C ASP A 104 -10.88 -6.37 1.55
N SER A 105 -9.63 -6.60 1.90
CA SER A 105 -8.53 -6.80 0.94
C SER A 105 -8.49 -8.21 0.37
N ASN A 106 -8.89 -9.21 1.17
CA ASN A 106 -8.95 -10.62 0.79
C ASN A 106 -10.28 -11.00 0.11
N LYS A 107 -11.29 -10.09 0.17
CA LYS A 107 -12.63 -10.25 -0.42
C LYS A 107 -13.43 -11.42 0.16
N ASP A 108 -13.29 -11.68 1.46
CA ASP A 108 -14.05 -12.70 2.16
C ASP A 108 -15.42 -12.22 2.66
N GLY A 109 -15.73 -10.93 2.45
CA GLY A 109 -16.99 -10.30 2.86
C GLY A 109 -17.00 -9.80 4.29
N TYR A 110 -15.86 -9.82 4.96
CA TYR A 110 -15.64 -9.30 6.30
C TYR A 110 -14.45 -8.33 6.30
N VAL A 111 -14.31 -7.57 7.37
CA VAL A 111 -13.13 -6.74 7.62
C VAL A 111 -12.53 -7.15 8.96
N SER A 112 -11.41 -7.86 8.92
CA SER A 112 -10.63 -8.22 10.11
C SER A 112 -10.02 -6.99 10.78
N GLU A 113 -9.59 -7.11 12.06
CA GLU A 113 -8.88 -6.03 12.76
C GLU A 113 -7.63 -5.58 11.98
N ALA A 114 -6.87 -6.53 11.43
CA ALA A 114 -5.68 -6.23 10.65
C ALA A 114 -6.00 -5.39 9.39
N GLU A 115 -7.01 -5.76 8.63
CA GLU A 115 -7.47 -5.04 7.43
C GLU A 115 -8.02 -3.66 7.77
N TYR A 116 -8.77 -3.55 8.88
CA TYR A 116 -9.27 -2.28 9.36
C TYR A 116 -8.13 -1.32 9.72
N VAL A 117 -7.17 -1.80 10.53
CA VAL A 117 -6.02 -0.99 10.95
C VAL A 117 -5.16 -0.60 9.76
N GLU A 118 -4.88 -1.53 8.84
CA GLU A 118 -4.14 -1.23 7.61
C GLU A 118 -4.84 -0.15 6.79
N ASN A 119 -6.15 -0.29 6.56
CA ASN A 119 -6.89 0.72 5.81
C ASN A 119 -6.88 2.09 6.48
N ARG A 120 -7.03 2.13 7.81
CA ARG A 120 -6.96 3.38 8.59
C ARG A 120 -5.59 4.04 8.48
N MET A 121 -4.53 3.26 8.64
CA MET A 121 -3.15 3.73 8.48
C MET A 121 -2.93 4.37 7.10
N ILE A 122 -3.29 3.65 6.03
CA ILE A 122 -3.12 4.12 4.66
C ILE A 122 -3.91 5.39 4.41
N THR A 123 -5.19 5.41 4.81
CA THR A 123 -6.09 6.52 4.49
C THR A 123 -5.84 7.77 5.31
N ASP A 124 -5.53 7.63 6.60
CA ASP A 124 -5.26 8.79 7.45
C ASP A 124 -3.94 9.47 7.07
N GLU A 125 -2.89 8.72 6.75
CA GLU A 125 -1.63 9.31 6.28
C GLU A 125 -1.80 9.94 4.89
N ALA A 126 -2.49 9.28 3.98
CA ALA A 126 -2.80 9.83 2.66
C ALA A 126 -3.58 11.15 2.76
N LYS A 127 -4.55 11.21 3.66
CA LYS A 127 -5.34 12.42 3.92
C LYS A 127 -4.48 13.57 4.45
N LEU A 128 -3.59 13.30 5.40
CA LEU A 128 -2.63 14.29 5.91
C LEU A 128 -1.72 14.84 4.80
N ILE A 129 -1.28 13.97 3.88
CA ILE A 129 -0.47 14.36 2.73
C ILE A 129 -1.28 15.24 1.77
N PHE A 130 -2.54 14.88 1.50
CA PHE A 130 -3.46 15.67 0.68
C PHE A 130 -3.70 17.06 1.28
N GLU A 131 -4.10 17.12 2.55
CA GLU A 131 -4.39 18.37 3.27
C GLU A 131 -3.19 19.30 3.35
N ALA A 132 -1.98 18.74 3.39
CA ALA A 132 -0.75 19.55 3.37
C ALA A 132 -0.43 20.14 1.99
N MET A 133 -1.05 19.64 0.91
CA MET A 133 -0.91 20.18 -0.45
C MET A 133 -2.08 21.11 -0.83
N ASP A 134 -3.26 20.89 -0.27
CA ASP A 134 -4.46 21.72 -0.42
C ASP A 134 -4.26 23.04 0.32
N SER A 135 -3.66 24.02 -0.37
CA SER A 135 -3.20 25.27 0.25
C SER A 135 -4.32 26.20 0.67
N ASN A 136 -5.45 26.15 -0.04
CA ASN A 136 -6.64 26.96 0.23
C ASN A 136 -7.66 26.24 1.13
N ARG A 137 -7.43 24.94 1.43
CA ARG A 137 -8.24 24.10 2.32
C ARG A 137 -9.71 23.98 1.88
N ASN A 138 -9.95 23.96 0.57
CA ASN A 138 -11.30 23.82 0.04
C ASN A 138 -11.73 22.33 -0.17
N GLY A 139 -10.82 21.38 0.12
CA GLY A 139 -11.07 19.94 -0.04
C GLY A 139 -10.88 19.44 -1.48
N GLN A 140 -10.41 20.30 -2.37
CA GLN A 140 -10.05 20.00 -3.75
C GLN A 140 -8.57 20.31 -3.95
N LEU A 141 -7.82 19.39 -4.48
CA LEU A 141 -6.41 19.59 -4.77
C LEU A 141 -6.24 19.80 -6.27
N THR A 142 -6.05 21.04 -6.66
CA THR A 142 -5.80 21.40 -8.05
C THR A 142 -4.40 20.98 -8.50
N ARG A 143 -4.23 20.82 -9.81
CA ARG A 143 -2.90 20.57 -10.40
C ARG A 143 -1.88 21.63 -10.00
N ALA A 144 -2.31 22.90 -9.93
CA ALA A 144 -1.43 24.00 -9.54
C ALA A 144 -0.92 23.85 -8.09
N GLU A 145 -1.80 23.53 -7.15
CA GLU A 145 -1.43 23.30 -5.73
C GLU A 145 -0.54 22.07 -5.59
N PHE A 146 -0.87 20.96 -6.29
CA PHE A 146 -0.03 19.77 -6.29
C PHE A 146 1.41 20.09 -6.74
N MET A 147 1.58 20.82 -7.84
CA MET A 147 2.88 21.22 -8.36
C MET A 147 3.59 22.22 -7.43
N ALA A 148 2.85 23.17 -6.85
CA ALA A 148 3.38 24.18 -5.93
C ALA A 148 3.86 23.58 -4.62
N SER A 149 3.32 22.45 -4.19
CA SER A 149 3.72 21.74 -2.96
C SER A 149 5.18 21.29 -2.95
N LYS A 150 5.78 21.13 -4.15
CA LYS A 150 7.17 20.66 -4.38
C LYS A 150 7.52 19.34 -3.68
N ARG A 151 6.52 18.54 -3.29
CA ARG A 151 6.75 17.21 -2.71
C ARG A 151 7.53 16.32 -3.68
N VAL A 152 7.23 16.43 -4.96
CA VAL A 152 7.98 15.79 -6.03
C VAL A 152 8.79 16.87 -6.75
N LYS A 153 10.11 16.80 -6.62
CA LYS A 153 11.01 17.85 -7.15
C LYS A 153 11.06 17.90 -8.67
N ASP A 154 10.96 16.74 -9.33
CA ASP A 154 10.93 16.65 -10.80
C ASP A 154 9.53 17.03 -11.32
N PRO A 155 9.39 18.11 -12.09
CA PRO A 155 8.09 18.56 -12.58
C PRO A 155 7.42 17.57 -13.54
N LYS A 156 8.20 16.85 -14.37
CA LYS A 156 7.65 15.84 -15.29
C LYS A 156 7.08 14.66 -14.52
N LEU A 157 7.79 14.20 -13.50
CA LEU A 157 7.32 13.15 -12.61
C LEU A 157 6.10 13.60 -11.81
N ALA A 158 6.09 14.82 -11.28
CA ALA A 158 4.95 15.39 -10.56
C ALA A 158 3.70 15.43 -11.44
N GLN A 159 3.82 15.84 -12.71
CA GLN A 159 2.73 15.82 -13.68
C GLN A 159 2.22 14.39 -13.95
N ALA A 160 3.13 13.44 -14.11
CA ALA A 160 2.76 12.04 -14.33
C ALA A 160 2.02 11.44 -13.12
N ILE A 161 2.45 11.79 -11.90
CA ILE A 161 1.79 11.36 -10.65
C ILE A 161 0.40 11.98 -10.55
N PHE A 162 0.26 13.29 -10.75
CA PHE A 162 -1.03 13.96 -10.72
C PHE A 162 -2.00 13.32 -11.71
N LYS A 163 -1.58 13.12 -12.96
CA LYS A 163 -2.38 12.45 -13.99
C LYS A 163 -2.79 11.03 -13.61
N ALA A 164 -1.96 10.30 -12.89
CA ALA A 164 -2.27 8.94 -12.46
C ALA A 164 -3.25 8.91 -11.27
N LEU A 165 -3.30 9.98 -10.49
CA LEU A 165 -4.26 10.19 -9.40
C LEU A 165 -5.62 10.69 -9.92
N ASP A 166 -5.60 11.61 -10.89
CA ASP A 166 -6.76 12.21 -11.56
C ASP A 166 -7.36 11.22 -12.57
N THR A 167 -8.16 10.30 -12.05
CA THR A 167 -8.73 9.19 -12.84
C THR A 167 -9.90 9.59 -13.71
N ASN A 168 -10.56 10.69 -13.38
CA ASN A 168 -11.67 11.26 -14.15
C ASN A 168 -11.22 12.35 -15.15
N ASN A 169 -9.93 12.74 -15.08
CA ASN A 169 -9.28 13.74 -15.95
C ASN A 169 -9.94 15.12 -15.90
N ASN A 170 -10.47 15.53 -14.73
CA ASN A 170 -11.08 16.85 -14.57
C ASN A 170 -10.09 17.95 -14.14
N GLY A 171 -8.82 17.57 -13.85
CA GLY A 171 -7.77 18.50 -13.44
C GLY A 171 -7.76 18.83 -11.95
N GLU A 172 -8.60 18.20 -11.17
CA GLU A 172 -8.73 18.37 -9.72
C GLU A 172 -8.85 17.01 -9.04
N LEU A 173 -8.31 16.87 -7.84
CA LEU A 173 -8.44 15.68 -7.01
C LEU A 173 -9.33 15.99 -5.81
N VAL A 174 -10.34 15.17 -5.61
CA VAL A 174 -11.10 15.15 -4.36
C VAL A 174 -10.62 14.00 -3.48
N ILE A 175 -10.78 14.12 -2.16
CA ILE A 175 -10.31 13.13 -1.19
C ILE A 175 -10.74 11.68 -1.56
N PRO A 176 -12.01 11.39 -1.91
CA PRO A 176 -12.40 10.02 -2.24
C PRO A 176 -11.68 9.44 -3.46
N GLU A 177 -11.43 10.24 -4.50
CA GLU A 177 -10.69 9.81 -5.69
C GLU A 177 -9.22 9.54 -5.35
N TYR A 178 -8.59 10.51 -4.68
CA TYR A 178 -7.21 10.42 -4.23
C TYR A 178 -6.96 9.19 -3.35
N LEU A 179 -7.79 8.96 -2.32
CA LEU A 179 -7.66 7.82 -1.41
C LEU A 179 -7.87 6.48 -2.12
N ARG A 180 -8.76 6.41 -3.11
CA ARG A 180 -8.99 5.19 -3.89
C ARG A 180 -7.75 4.75 -4.65
N VAL A 181 -7.07 5.68 -5.31
CA VAL A 181 -5.84 5.40 -6.06
C VAL A 181 -4.68 5.13 -5.11
N TRP A 182 -4.52 5.96 -4.08
CA TRP A 182 -3.48 5.83 -3.06
C TRP A 182 -3.53 4.46 -2.38
N GLY A 183 -4.70 4.05 -1.89
CA GLY A 183 -4.89 2.76 -1.24
C GLY A 183 -4.56 1.57 -2.15
N LYS A 184 -4.88 1.68 -3.45
CA LYS A 184 -4.46 0.67 -4.43
C LYS A 184 -2.94 0.60 -4.59
N TRP A 185 -2.25 1.74 -4.56
CA TRP A 185 -0.80 1.79 -4.67
C TRP A 185 -0.09 1.28 -3.40
N ALA A 186 -0.65 1.57 -2.23
CA ALA A 186 -0.07 1.17 -0.95
C ALA A 186 -0.14 -0.34 -0.69
N ARG A 187 -1.07 -1.06 -1.35
CA ARG A 187 -1.25 -2.52 -1.22
C ARG A 187 -0.60 -3.33 -2.35
N GLN A 188 0.23 -2.73 -3.19
CA GLN A 188 1.06 -3.39 -4.22
C GLN A 188 2.46 -3.65 -3.68
#